data_0de2cd9a10647408213cbe23f917605b
#
_entry.id   0de2cd9a10647408213cbe23f917605b
#
_cell.length_a   1.000
_cell.length_b   1.000
_cell.length_c   1.000
_cell.angle_alpha   90.00
_cell.angle_beta   90.00
_cell.angle_gamma   90.00
#
_symmetry.space_group_name_H-M   'P 1'
#
loop_
_entity.id
_entity.type
_entity.pdbx_description
1 polymer ?
#
loop_
_entity_poly.entity_id
_entity_poly.type
_entity_poly.pdbx_seq_one_letter_code
_entity_poly.pdbx_strand_id
1 'polypeptide(L)'
;MTVVVILAMAPGAGAASATHLTQKHAIAIAVAQPKIASWLRRYDASTLERSAEYDASTAEWSVRVDSPTAGEVASATIDDHSGLVTEALAGPQVAWQIAGGGGVGGKTLNRSVVWIAFCLVFLVGLADFRRPRSLRNLDLLVLLSFSFSLWAFNRGHVFAAASLAYPPLAYLIVRCAWIARRGRATTLTTQWPVWIIVGATVFLTTFRIGLDYHSANVIDVGYAGVIGAQRIVDGTTPYGTFPQLDSLKPCGPAGADGVVHDRIQANGRCERELPTGDTYGPVTYEAYIPGLELFGWSGRWDRLPAARFTSVLFDLLALGGMAAVGWRFGGEKLAATLAFAWVAYPFTQYAPNSGTNDVLMPALLLLGFLALTSSASRGAAVALSGWSKFAAFIVAPLWATYPAIAWPRRVLLYALGFAAGTAASVWVVFLDGRPLHALRVFYDRTLKIQYDRHSPFSLWDWGQYHAAGIPDLHWLQQVLQVVLVLGAVGLAFVPRRKSPLQLAALTALLIAGFEAVLTHWSYYYIPWFFPFATLAFFASGSGALASAQSTRGDEDVGE
;
A
#
# COMPACT_ATOMS: atom_id res chain seq x y z
N MET A 1 39.48 -38.00 -4.11
CA MET A 1 39.85 -36.61 -3.84
C MET A 1 40.11 -35.95 -5.20
N THR A 2 39.12 -35.39 -5.80
CA THR A 2 39.23 -34.70 -7.10
C THR A 2 38.87 -33.23 -6.87
N VAL A 3 39.90 -32.38 -6.95
CA VAL A 3 39.79 -30.93 -6.78
C VAL A 3 39.25 -30.38 -8.10
N VAL A 4 38.05 -29.81 -8.07
CA VAL A 4 37.49 -29.05 -9.19
C VAL A 4 37.92 -27.60 -9.02
N VAL A 5 38.80 -27.12 -9.87
CA VAL A 5 39.19 -25.71 -9.99
C VAL A 5 38.12 -25.02 -10.80
N ILE A 6 37.33 -24.13 -10.15
CA ILE A 6 36.40 -23.21 -10.83
C ILE A 6 37.22 -21.99 -11.24
N LEU A 7 37.52 -21.88 -12.54
CA LEU A 7 38.00 -20.63 -13.13
C LEU A 7 36.84 -19.60 -13.08
N ALA A 8 36.99 -18.59 -12.25
CA ALA A 8 36.17 -17.39 -12.30
C ALA A 8 36.55 -16.61 -13.57
N MET A 9 35.69 -16.65 -14.57
CA MET A 9 35.74 -15.69 -15.69
C MET A 9 35.31 -14.33 -15.14
N ALA A 10 36.23 -13.39 -15.09
CA ALA A 10 35.92 -11.99 -14.88
C ALA A 10 34.97 -11.52 -16.01
N PRO A 11 33.88 -10.78 -15.70
CA PRO A 11 33.08 -10.16 -16.75
C PRO A 11 33.98 -9.18 -17.51
N GLY A 12 34.07 -9.37 -18.82
CA GLY A 12 34.78 -8.47 -19.70
C GLY A 12 34.25 -7.05 -19.51
N ALA A 13 35.14 -6.10 -19.32
CA ALA A 13 34.83 -4.68 -19.36
C ALA A 13 34.19 -4.39 -20.75
N GLY A 14 32.86 -4.29 -20.79
CA GLY A 14 32.15 -3.81 -21.95
C GLY A 14 32.69 -2.44 -22.29
N ALA A 15 33.05 -2.21 -23.54
CA ALA A 15 33.42 -0.90 -24.03
C ALA A 15 32.29 0.07 -23.67
N ALA A 16 32.59 1.08 -22.85
CA ALA A 16 31.63 2.13 -22.54
C ALA A 16 31.21 2.76 -23.86
N SER A 17 29.94 2.63 -24.24
CA SER A 17 29.41 3.32 -25.42
C SER A 17 29.61 4.83 -25.20
N ALA A 18 30.16 5.51 -26.20
CA ALA A 18 30.38 6.95 -26.11
C ALA A 18 29.01 7.64 -25.97
N THR A 19 28.84 8.40 -24.87
CA THR A 19 27.61 9.16 -24.62
C THR A 19 27.51 10.32 -25.61
N HIS A 20 26.31 10.63 -26.12
CA HIS A 20 26.07 11.81 -26.98
C HIS A 20 25.96 13.08 -26.15
N LEU A 21 25.42 12.98 -24.94
CA LEU A 21 25.34 14.07 -23.98
C LEU A 21 26.51 14.00 -22.97
N THR A 22 26.92 15.14 -22.48
CA THR A 22 27.80 15.22 -21.31
C THR A 22 26.96 15.31 -20.03
N GLN A 23 27.49 14.84 -18.89
CA GLN A 23 26.87 15.00 -17.57
C GLN A 23 26.36 16.42 -17.33
N LYS A 24 27.17 17.44 -17.64
CA LYS A 24 26.81 18.85 -17.48
C LYS A 24 25.63 19.24 -18.37
N HIS A 25 25.55 18.72 -19.57
CA HIS A 25 24.47 19.02 -20.50
C HIS A 25 23.18 18.33 -20.05
N ALA A 26 23.22 17.06 -19.61
CA ALA A 26 22.07 16.36 -19.06
C ALA A 26 21.49 17.12 -17.84
N ILE A 27 22.36 17.59 -16.91
CA ILE A 27 21.92 18.42 -15.78
C ILE A 27 21.25 19.71 -16.26
N ALA A 28 21.82 20.39 -17.27
CA ALA A 28 21.24 21.62 -17.80
C ALA A 28 19.85 21.40 -18.41
N ILE A 29 19.66 20.33 -19.17
CA ILE A 29 18.36 19.93 -19.73
C ILE A 29 17.34 19.67 -18.60
N ALA A 30 17.71 18.89 -17.59
CA ALA A 30 16.83 18.56 -16.47
C ALA A 30 16.36 19.82 -15.72
N VAL A 31 17.30 20.70 -15.35
CA VAL A 31 16.99 21.91 -14.58
C VAL A 31 16.18 22.93 -15.40
N ALA A 32 16.31 22.92 -16.72
CA ALA A 32 15.54 23.78 -17.62
C ALA A 32 14.08 23.33 -17.79
N GLN A 33 13.73 22.09 -17.41
CA GLN A 33 12.35 21.60 -17.48
C GLN A 33 11.41 22.49 -16.67
N PRO A 34 10.29 22.98 -17.26
CA PRO A 34 9.41 23.96 -16.60
C PRO A 34 8.92 23.52 -15.23
N LYS A 35 8.60 22.25 -15.06
CA LYS A 35 8.14 21.64 -13.81
C LYS A 35 9.24 21.65 -12.75
N ILE A 36 10.43 21.21 -13.09
CA ILE A 36 11.59 21.18 -12.20
C ILE A 36 12.02 22.62 -11.88
N ALA A 37 12.21 23.46 -12.87
CA ALA A 37 12.59 24.88 -12.69
C ALA A 37 11.62 25.63 -11.79
N SER A 38 10.31 25.39 -11.92
CA SER A 38 9.29 26.03 -11.07
C SER A 38 9.40 25.58 -9.61
N TRP A 39 9.75 24.32 -9.38
CA TRP A 39 9.89 23.76 -8.04
C TRP A 39 11.17 24.21 -7.36
N LEU A 40 12.30 24.22 -8.07
CA LEU A 40 13.61 24.60 -7.56
C LEU A 40 13.68 26.05 -7.10
N ARG A 41 12.82 26.94 -7.62
CA ARG A 41 12.72 28.35 -7.13
C ARG A 41 12.41 28.50 -5.64
N ARG A 42 12.00 27.41 -4.96
CA ARG A 42 11.71 27.38 -3.52
C ARG A 42 12.97 27.24 -2.65
N TYR A 43 14.09 26.91 -3.26
CA TYR A 43 15.36 26.62 -2.60
C TYR A 43 16.42 27.62 -3.03
N ASP A 44 17.41 27.81 -2.17
CA ASP A 44 18.61 28.60 -2.55
C ASP A 44 19.43 27.79 -3.56
N ALA A 45 19.60 28.33 -4.77
CA ALA A 45 20.29 27.64 -5.86
C ALA A 45 21.75 27.28 -5.54
N SER A 46 22.38 28.01 -4.61
CA SER A 46 23.76 27.76 -4.16
C SER A 46 23.89 26.55 -3.25
N THR A 47 22.79 26.10 -2.62
CA THR A 47 22.78 24.96 -1.70
C THR A 47 22.37 23.67 -2.39
N LEU A 48 21.89 23.73 -3.64
CA LEU A 48 21.44 22.57 -4.36
C LEU A 48 22.59 21.78 -4.98
N GLU A 49 22.70 20.52 -4.61
CA GLU A 49 23.59 19.55 -5.23
C GLU A 49 22.93 18.95 -6.47
N ARG A 50 23.68 18.80 -7.56
CA ARG A 50 23.20 18.26 -8.82
C ARG A 50 24.13 17.16 -9.27
N SER A 51 23.56 15.99 -9.53
CA SER A 51 24.28 14.81 -10.02
C SER A 51 23.59 14.25 -11.26
N ALA A 52 24.34 13.60 -12.12
CA ALA A 52 23.80 12.83 -13.22
C ALA A 52 24.64 11.58 -13.43
N GLU A 53 23.95 10.45 -13.64
CA GLU A 53 24.52 9.14 -13.87
C GLU A 53 24.00 8.61 -15.21
N TYR A 54 24.89 8.02 -16.00
CA TYR A 54 24.57 7.43 -17.28
C TYR A 54 24.36 5.93 -17.15
N ASP A 55 23.19 5.45 -17.58
CA ASP A 55 22.93 4.03 -17.71
C ASP A 55 23.14 3.56 -19.15
N ALA A 56 24.22 2.79 -19.35
CA ALA A 56 24.58 2.28 -20.66
C ALA A 56 23.61 1.18 -21.17
N SER A 57 22.81 0.59 -20.29
CA SER A 57 21.86 -0.47 -20.67
C SER A 57 20.59 0.10 -21.31
N THR A 58 20.16 1.29 -20.88
CA THR A 58 18.99 2.02 -21.39
C THR A 58 19.37 3.19 -22.30
N ALA A 59 20.67 3.56 -22.36
CA ALA A 59 21.17 4.77 -23.01
C ALA A 59 20.52 6.04 -22.48
N GLU A 60 20.33 6.14 -21.17
CA GLU A 60 19.66 7.24 -20.51
C GLU A 60 20.53 7.88 -19.43
N TRP A 61 20.29 9.16 -19.19
CA TRP A 61 20.84 9.92 -18.08
C TRP A 61 19.82 10.05 -16.97
N SER A 62 20.14 9.59 -15.78
CA SER A 62 19.40 9.87 -14.55
C SER A 62 19.99 11.10 -13.86
N VAL A 63 19.23 12.18 -13.83
CA VAL A 63 19.64 13.43 -13.19
C VAL A 63 18.89 13.60 -11.87
N ARG A 64 19.61 13.92 -10.79
CA ARG A 64 19.04 14.22 -9.46
C ARG A 64 19.45 15.61 -8.99
N VAL A 65 18.55 16.24 -8.24
CA VAL A 65 18.78 17.51 -7.56
C VAL A 65 18.42 17.34 -6.10
N ASP A 66 19.40 17.50 -5.23
CA ASP A 66 19.29 17.30 -3.79
C ASP A 66 19.42 18.62 -3.04
N SER A 67 18.65 18.76 -1.97
CA SER A 67 18.72 19.85 -1.00
C SER A 67 19.22 19.28 0.33
N PRO A 68 20.18 19.93 1.01
CA PRO A 68 20.68 19.48 2.31
C PRO A 68 19.61 19.36 3.39
N THR A 69 18.51 20.11 3.25
CA THR A 69 17.43 20.17 4.25
C THR A 69 16.18 19.38 3.85
N ALA A 70 15.99 19.12 2.56
CA ALA A 70 14.77 18.50 2.04
C ALA A 70 15.04 17.15 1.34
N GLY A 71 16.28 16.79 1.10
CA GLY A 71 16.70 15.61 0.35
C GLY A 71 16.54 15.78 -1.15
N GLU A 72 16.26 14.70 -1.87
CA GLU A 72 15.97 14.78 -3.29
C GLU A 72 14.72 15.61 -3.54
N VAL A 73 14.85 16.69 -4.28
CA VAL A 73 13.77 17.66 -4.54
C VAL A 73 13.32 17.66 -6.00
N ALA A 74 14.13 17.12 -6.89
CA ALA A 74 13.76 16.90 -8.29
C ALA A 74 14.62 15.82 -8.91
N SER A 75 14.07 15.10 -9.88
CA SER A 75 14.80 14.17 -10.75
C SER A 75 14.27 14.21 -12.18
N ALA A 76 15.12 13.80 -13.14
CA ALA A 76 14.74 13.66 -14.53
C ALA A 76 15.51 12.52 -15.18
N THR A 77 14.84 11.81 -16.09
CA THR A 77 15.45 10.86 -17.02
C THR A 77 15.52 11.48 -18.40
N ILE A 78 16.68 11.36 -19.06
CA ILE A 78 16.96 12.00 -20.35
C ILE A 78 17.55 10.98 -21.30
N ASP A 79 16.94 10.80 -22.44
CA ASP A 79 17.47 9.97 -23.51
C ASP A 79 18.75 10.58 -24.08
N ASP A 80 19.84 9.83 -24.10
CA ASP A 80 21.17 10.29 -24.47
C ASP A 80 21.27 10.70 -25.95
N HIS A 81 20.50 10.04 -26.83
CA HIS A 81 20.57 10.26 -28.28
C HIS A 81 19.78 11.49 -28.70
N SER A 82 18.58 11.64 -28.18
CA SER A 82 17.65 12.71 -28.57
C SER A 82 17.74 13.95 -27.68
N GLY A 83 18.28 13.83 -26.48
CA GLY A 83 18.23 14.88 -25.47
C GLY A 83 16.80 15.12 -24.90
N LEU A 84 15.84 14.25 -25.23
CA LEU A 84 14.47 14.36 -24.73
C LEU A 84 14.40 13.93 -23.28
N VAL A 85 13.66 14.70 -22.46
CA VAL A 85 13.33 14.31 -21.11
C VAL A 85 12.20 13.30 -21.18
N THR A 86 12.48 12.05 -20.78
CA THR A 86 11.51 10.96 -20.77
C THR A 86 10.70 10.94 -19.48
N GLU A 87 11.30 11.39 -18.37
CA GLU A 87 10.62 11.56 -17.09
C GLU A 87 11.10 12.84 -16.39
N ALA A 88 10.17 13.55 -15.72
CA ALA A 88 10.49 14.71 -14.90
C ALA A 88 9.65 14.72 -13.63
N LEU A 89 10.30 14.60 -12.48
CA LEU A 89 9.69 14.55 -11.17
C LEU A 89 10.12 15.75 -10.33
N ALA A 90 9.24 16.29 -9.51
CA ALA A 90 9.54 17.42 -8.66
C ALA A 90 8.78 17.36 -7.34
N GLY A 91 9.44 17.72 -6.26
CA GLY A 91 8.89 17.73 -4.92
C GLY A 91 8.47 16.33 -4.43
N PRO A 92 7.24 16.15 -3.89
CA PRO A 92 6.80 14.86 -3.40
C PRO A 92 6.84 13.72 -4.43
N GLN A 93 6.87 14.05 -5.72
CA GLN A 93 6.88 13.05 -6.79
C GLN A 93 8.19 12.26 -6.85
N VAL A 94 9.32 12.85 -6.37
CA VAL A 94 10.60 12.12 -6.31
C VAL A 94 10.55 10.95 -5.34
N ALA A 95 9.77 11.05 -4.26
CA ALA A 95 9.56 9.95 -3.32
C ALA A 95 8.63 8.86 -3.87
N TRP A 96 7.71 9.27 -4.72
CA TRP A 96 6.74 8.40 -5.35
C TRP A 96 6.71 8.74 -6.84
N GLN A 97 7.45 8.02 -7.63
CA GLN A 97 7.52 8.11 -9.11
C GLN A 97 6.16 7.85 -9.82
N ILE A 98 5.05 8.18 -9.18
CA ILE A 98 3.76 7.56 -9.33
C ILE A 98 2.73 8.47 -9.99
N ALA A 99 2.93 9.78 -9.91
CA ALA A 99 1.82 10.64 -10.25
C ALA A 99 2.04 11.32 -11.59
N GLY A 100 1.36 10.86 -12.60
CA GLY A 100 1.19 11.62 -13.82
C GLY A 100 0.62 13.02 -13.55
N GLY A 101 1.44 13.92 -13.03
CA GLY A 101 1.20 15.37 -13.02
C GLY A 101 0.17 15.95 -12.03
N GLY A 102 -0.62 15.16 -11.30
CA GLY A 102 -1.77 15.67 -10.53
C GLY A 102 -1.63 15.70 -9.01
N GLY A 103 -0.57 15.16 -8.45
CA GLY A 103 -0.40 14.95 -7.00
C GLY A 103 -1.19 13.74 -6.49
N VAL A 104 -0.67 13.13 -5.41
CA VAL A 104 -1.22 11.94 -4.78
C VAL A 104 -2.54 12.27 -4.09
N GLY A 105 -3.57 11.42 -4.24
CA GLY A 105 -4.86 11.60 -3.58
C GLY A 105 -5.79 12.66 -4.18
N GLY A 106 -5.47 13.18 -5.36
CA GLY A 106 -6.31 14.19 -6.05
C GLY A 106 -6.26 15.59 -5.42
N LYS A 107 -6.47 16.61 -6.24
CA LYS A 107 -6.33 18.02 -5.81
C LYS A 107 -7.35 18.44 -4.75
N THR A 108 -8.57 17.94 -4.81
CA THR A 108 -9.65 18.37 -3.92
C THR A 108 -9.48 17.82 -2.52
N LEU A 109 -9.14 16.55 -2.38
CA LEU A 109 -8.91 15.91 -1.08
C LEU A 109 -7.74 16.56 -0.33
N ASN A 110 -6.69 16.97 -1.04
CA ASN A 110 -5.52 17.62 -0.47
C ASN A 110 -5.74 19.11 -0.10
N ARG A 111 -6.91 19.70 -0.39
CA ARG A 111 -7.22 21.04 0.12
C ARG A 111 -7.40 20.99 1.63
N SER A 112 -6.71 21.88 2.33
CA SER A 112 -6.72 21.93 3.80
C SER A 112 -8.14 21.99 4.37
N VAL A 113 -9.07 22.72 3.73
CA VAL A 113 -10.47 22.81 4.16
C VAL A 113 -11.16 21.46 4.13
N VAL A 114 -10.99 20.69 3.05
CA VAL A 114 -11.60 19.35 2.90
C VAL A 114 -10.98 18.37 3.89
N TRP A 115 -9.65 18.38 4.00
CA TRP A 115 -8.93 17.51 4.92
C TRP A 115 -9.30 17.77 6.38
N ILE A 116 -9.29 19.04 6.80
CA ILE A 116 -9.67 19.43 8.17
C ILE A 116 -11.13 19.08 8.45
N ALA A 117 -12.03 19.27 7.48
CA ALA A 117 -13.44 18.89 7.63
C ALA A 117 -13.58 17.38 7.91
N PHE A 118 -12.89 16.51 7.16
CA PHE A 118 -12.86 15.07 7.46
C PHE A 118 -12.33 14.77 8.86
N CYS A 119 -11.20 15.39 9.24
CA CYS A 119 -10.63 15.22 10.59
C CYS A 119 -11.62 15.63 11.69
N LEU A 120 -12.31 16.75 11.52
CA LEU A 120 -13.31 17.23 12.48
C LEU A 120 -14.52 16.30 12.54
N VAL A 121 -15.05 15.84 11.39
CA VAL A 121 -16.16 14.90 11.33
C VAL A 121 -15.79 13.58 12.02
N PHE A 122 -14.59 13.05 11.78
CA PHE A 122 -14.07 11.86 12.43
C PHE A 122 -14.03 12.02 13.96
N LEU A 123 -13.50 13.15 14.45
CA LEU A 123 -13.44 13.43 15.89
C LEU A 123 -14.84 13.63 16.49
N VAL A 124 -15.68 14.43 15.85
CA VAL A 124 -17.05 14.71 16.36
C VAL A 124 -17.87 13.43 16.47
N GLY A 125 -17.77 12.53 15.49
CA GLY A 125 -18.52 11.28 15.51
C GLY A 125 -18.00 10.24 16.51
N LEU A 126 -16.70 10.27 16.82
CA LEU A 126 -16.06 9.19 17.58
C LEU A 126 -15.49 9.61 18.94
N ALA A 127 -15.18 10.88 19.21
CA ALA A 127 -14.56 11.30 20.45
C ALA A 127 -15.50 11.15 21.65
N ASP A 128 -14.91 10.89 22.82
CA ASP A 128 -15.60 10.92 24.10
C ASP A 128 -15.48 12.33 24.72
N PHE A 129 -16.45 13.18 24.45
CA PHE A 129 -16.47 14.56 24.98
C PHE A 129 -16.69 14.63 26.49
N ARG A 130 -17.23 13.56 27.10
CA ARG A 130 -17.42 13.49 28.55
C ARG A 130 -16.10 13.17 29.27
N ARG A 131 -15.15 12.56 28.55
CA ARG A 131 -13.84 12.18 29.09
C ARG A 131 -12.73 12.61 28.12
N PRO A 132 -12.43 13.91 28.02
CA PRO A 132 -11.51 14.45 27.00
C PRO A 132 -10.11 13.85 27.08
N ARG A 133 -9.65 13.44 28.25
CA ARG A 133 -8.34 12.79 28.46
C ARG A 133 -8.39 11.26 28.40
N SER A 134 -9.42 10.69 27.79
CA SER A 134 -9.54 9.23 27.64
C SER A 134 -8.51 8.68 26.63
N LEU A 135 -8.10 7.41 26.81
CA LEU A 135 -7.26 6.70 25.84
C LEU A 135 -7.92 6.64 24.45
N ARG A 136 -9.25 6.57 24.39
CA ARG A 136 -10.01 6.65 23.14
C ARG A 136 -9.67 7.91 22.34
N ASN A 137 -9.75 9.07 23.01
CA ASN A 137 -9.47 10.33 22.34
C ASN A 137 -7.99 10.41 21.91
N LEU A 138 -7.09 9.86 22.73
CA LEU A 138 -5.68 9.75 22.36
C LEU A 138 -5.51 8.84 21.13
N ASP A 139 -6.16 7.67 21.10
CA ASP A 139 -6.13 6.75 19.95
C ASP A 139 -6.58 7.46 18.65
N LEU A 140 -7.68 8.27 18.73
CA LEU A 140 -8.17 9.04 17.58
C LEU A 140 -7.20 10.15 17.15
N LEU A 141 -6.63 10.89 18.10
CA LEU A 141 -5.67 11.95 17.83
C LEU A 141 -4.38 11.39 17.20
N VAL A 142 -3.93 10.23 17.68
CA VAL A 142 -2.76 9.56 17.10
C VAL A 142 -3.05 9.10 15.67
N LEU A 143 -4.21 8.53 15.40
CA LEU A 143 -4.60 8.19 14.01
C LEU A 143 -4.60 9.43 13.12
N LEU A 144 -5.11 10.57 13.60
CA LEU A 144 -5.10 11.82 12.83
C LEU A 144 -3.71 12.46 12.72
N SER A 145 -2.77 12.13 13.60
CA SER A 145 -1.43 12.73 13.60
C SER A 145 -0.59 12.38 12.37
N PHE A 146 -0.93 11.32 11.62
CA PHE A 146 -0.38 11.08 10.29
C PHE A 146 -0.61 12.28 9.34
N SER A 147 -1.60 13.12 9.61
CA SER A 147 -1.84 14.36 8.86
C SER A 147 -0.68 15.35 8.92
N PHE A 148 0.11 15.36 9.99
CA PHE A 148 1.31 16.20 10.07
C PHE A 148 2.40 15.71 9.10
N SER A 149 2.56 14.39 9.00
CA SER A 149 3.45 13.78 8.02
C SER A 149 3.00 14.15 6.58
N LEU A 150 1.71 13.95 6.27
CA LEU A 150 1.15 14.30 4.96
C LEU A 150 1.28 15.79 4.64
N TRP A 151 1.09 16.67 5.63
CA TRP A 151 1.25 18.11 5.46
C TRP A 151 2.70 18.49 5.12
N ALA A 152 3.69 17.88 5.77
CA ALA A 152 5.10 18.06 5.46
C ALA A 152 5.41 17.52 4.05
N PHE A 153 4.89 16.35 3.70
CA PHE A 153 5.06 15.72 2.40
C PHE A 153 4.54 16.62 1.26
N ASN A 154 3.31 17.11 1.37
CA ASN A 154 2.70 17.98 0.36
C ASN A 154 3.45 19.33 0.18
N ARG A 155 4.31 19.68 1.13
CA ARG A 155 5.23 20.85 1.04
C ARG A 155 6.61 20.51 0.49
N GLY A 156 6.87 19.25 0.17
CA GLY A 156 8.16 18.80 -0.35
C GLY A 156 9.21 18.48 0.72
N HIS A 157 8.83 18.52 2.01
CA HIS A 157 9.72 18.16 3.12
C HIS A 157 9.69 16.64 3.34
N VAL A 158 10.23 15.87 2.38
CA VAL A 158 10.13 14.40 2.35
C VAL A 158 10.73 13.76 3.60
N PHE A 159 11.90 14.16 4.05
CA PHE A 159 12.54 13.61 5.25
C PHE A 159 11.74 13.88 6.53
N ALA A 160 11.25 15.10 6.71
CA ALA A 160 10.41 15.42 7.85
C ALA A 160 9.09 14.61 7.80
N ALA A 161 8.53 14.44 6.62
CA ALA A 161 7.33 13.66 6.41
C ALA A 161 7.55 12.19 6.80
N ALA A 162 8.63 11.57 6.32
CA ALA A 162 8.98 10.20 6.68
C ALA A 162 9.12 10.05 8.21
N SER A 163 9.91 10.92 8.86
CA SER A 163 10.11 10.89 10.31
C SER A 163 8.81 11.01 11.10
N LEU A 164 7.87 11.87 10.66
CA LEU A 164 6.60 12.11 11.35
C LEU A 164 5.59 10.95 11.21
N ALA A 165 5.81 9.99 10.31
CA ALA A 165 4.96 8.82 10.18
C ALA A 165 5.25 7.74 11.24
N TYR A 166 6.47 7.67 11.77
CA TYR A 166 6.88 6.61 12.68
C TYR A 166 6.33 6.71 14.11
N PRO A 167 6.23 7.89 14.75
CA PRO A 167 5.64 7.99 16.09
C PRO A 167 4.22 7.43 16.20
N PRO A 168 3.26 7.75 15.29
CA PRO A 168 1.95 7.12 15.34
C PRO A 168 2.00 5.62 15.06
N LEU A 169 2.85 5.11 14.17
CA LEU A 169 3.04 3.67 13.96
C LEU A 169 3.53 2.98 15.24
N ALA A 170 4.55 3.54 15.89
CA ALA A 170 5.08 3.01 17.15
C ALA A 170 4.01 2.98 18.25
N TYR A 171 3.23 4.06 18.38
CA TYR A 171 2.10 4.09 19.32
C TYR A 171 1.09 2.97 19.03
N LEU A 172 0.70 2.80 17.77
CA LEU A 172 -0.28 1.78 17.36
C LEU A 172 0.22 0.37 17.68
N ILE A 173 1.50 0.08 17.42
CA ILE A 173 2.12 -1.21 17.76
C ILE A 173 2.03 -1.46 19.28
N VAL A 174 2.48 -0.50 20.10
CA VAL A 174 2.45 -0.61 21.56
C VAL A 174 1.01 -0.73 22.07
N ARG A 175 0.10 0.08 21.53
CA ARG A 175 -1.31 0.12 21.92
C ARG A 175 -2.03 -1.18 21.61
N CYS A 176 -1.83 -1.74 20.43
CA CYS A 176 -2.39 -3.04 20.03
C CYS A 176 -1.78 -4.19 20.85
N ALA A 177 -0.48 -4.18 21.12
CA ALA A 177 0.16 -5.14 22.03
C ALA A 177 -0.45 -5.10 23.43
N TRP A 178 -0.69 -3.90 23.94
CA TRP A 178 -1.33 -3.70 25.25
C TRP A 178 -2.76 -4.26 25.29
N ILE A 179 -3.57 -3.99 24.26
CA ILE A 179 -4.94 -4.53 24.16
C ILE A 179 -4.91 -6.06 24.09
N ALA A 180 -4.03 -6.61 23.25
CA ALA A 180 -3.87 -8.05 23.07
C ALA A 180 -3.46 -8.74 24.38
N ARG A 181 -2.55 -8.13 25.15
CA ARG A 181 -2.12 -8.67 26.45
C ARG A 181 -3.23 -8.65 27.51
N ARG A 182 -4.00 -7.54 27.57
CA ARG A 182 -5.08 -7.41 28.55
C ARG A 182 -6.33 -8.21 28.19
N GLY A 183 -6.52 -8.53 26.93
CA GLY A 183 -7.69 -9.23 26.41
C GLY A 183 -9.01 -8.44 26.60
N ARG A 184 -8.92 -7.17 26.95
CA ARG A 184 -10.06 -6.26 27.20
C ARG A 184 -9.79 -4.94 26.51
N ALA A 185 -10.78 -4.45 25.74
CA ALA A 185 -10.85 -3.06 25.33
C ALA A 185 -11.74 -2.29 26.33
N THR A 186 -11.50 -0.99 26.43
CA THR A 186 -12.46 -0.10 27.07
C THR A 186 -13.67 0.03 26.16
N THR A 187 -14.87 -0.29 26.67
CA THR A 187 -16.14 -0.20 25.94
C THR A 187 -16.37 1.18 25.38
N LEU A 188 -16.35 1.36 24.07
CA LEU A 188 -16.50 2.71 23.54
C LEU A 188 -17.07 2.74 22.11
N THR A 189 -18.33 2.36 21.99
CA THR A 189 -19.14 2.70 20.83
C THR A 189 -19.41 4.20 20.77
N THR A 190 -19.88 4.70 19.63
CA THR A 190 -20.28 6.09 19.48
C THR A 190 -21.22 6.57 20.59
N GLN A 191 -21.09 7.82 20.99
CA GLN A 191 -22.01 8.45 21.95
C GLN A 191 -23.28 8.98 21.28
N TRP A 192 -23.26 9.09 19.95
CA TRP A 192 -24.40 9.54 19.16
C TRP A 192 -25.45 8.43 18.99
N PRO A 193 -26.73 8.79 18.82
CA PRO A 193 -27.75 7.86 18.38
C PRO A 193 -27.34 7.13 17.09
N VAL A 194 -27.61 5.84 17.01
CA VAL A 194 -27.18 5.00 15.88
C VAL A 194 -27.68 5.55 14.55
N TRP A 195 -28.93 6.01 14.49
CA TRP A 195 -29.52 6.55 13.26
C TRP A 195 -28.78 7.80 12.72
N ILE A 196 -28.23 8.67 13.60
CA ILE A 196 -27.41 9.82 13.21
C ILE A 196 -26.12 9.34 12.58
N ILE A 197 -25.44 8.38 13.21
CA ILE A 197 -24.17 7.82 12.69
C ILE A 197 -24.40 7.09 11.38
N VAL A 198 -25.47 6.32 11.24
CA VAL A 198 -25.81 5.65 9.98
C VAL A 198 -26.12 6.68 8.89
N GLY A 199 -26.94 7.71 9.18
CA GLY A 199 -27.21 8.77 8.24
C GLY A 199 -25.94 9.53 7.80
N ALA A 200 -25.06 9.84 8.75
CA ALA A 200 -23.76 10.43 8.46
C ALA A 200 -22.86 9.50 7.63
N THR A 201 -22.88 8.18 7.91
CA THR A 201 -22.14 7.20 7.12
C THR A 201 -22.62 7.14 5.67
N VAL A 202 -23.93 7.10 5.46
CA VAL A 202 -24.52 7.11 4.10
C VAL A 202 -24.17 8.42 3.36
N PHE A 203 -24.32 9.55 4.03
CA PHE A 203 -23.95 10.86 3.47
C PHE A 203 -22.47 10.91 3.08
N LEU A 204 -21.58 10.52 3.99
CA LEU A 204 -20.13 10.51 3.73
C LEU A 204 -19.76 9.54 2.61
N THR A 205 -20.37 8.36 2.57
CA THR A 205 -20.14 7.39 1.48
C THR A 205 -20.49 7.99 0.13
N THR A 206 -21.67 8.61 0.03
CA THR A 206 -22.11 9.28 -1.21
C THR A 206 -21.18 10.44 -1.57
N PHE A 207 -20.79 11.26 -0.58
CA PHE A 207 -19.86 12.36 -0.76
C PHE A 207 -18.49 11.88 -1.24
N ARG A 208 -17.95 10.79 -0.68
CA ARG A 208 -16.68 10.18 -1.07
C ARG A 208 -16.71 9.70 -2.51
N ILE A 209 -17.77 8.98 -2.91
CA ILE A 209 -17.95 8.52 -4.30
C ILE A 209 -18.05 9.72 -5.24
N GLY A 210 -18.80 10.77 -4.86
CA GLY A 210 -18.87 12.01 -5.63
C GLY A 210 -17.52 12.70 -5.79
N LEU A 211 -16.71 12.70 -4.71
CA LEU A 211 -15.36 13.26 -4.73
C LEU A 211 -14.44 12.47 -5.66
N ASP A 212 -14.52 11.13 -5.63
CA ASP A 212 -13.75 10.26 -6.52
C ASP A 212 -14.13 10.46 -7.98
N TYR A 213 -15.42 10.57 -8.26
CA TYR A 213 -15.90 10.85 -9.62
C TYR A 213 -15.40 12.21 -10.15
N HIS A 214 -15.42 13.23 -9.29
CA HIS A 214 -15.10 14.61 -9.69
C HIS A 214 -13.58 14.88 -9.76
N SER A 215 -12.79 14.36 -8.85
CA SER A 215 -11.41 14.79 -8.64
C SER A 215 -10.39 13.69 -8.34
N ALA A 216 -10.75 12.42 -8.55
CA ALA A 216 -9.79 11.33 -8.39
C ALA A 216 -8.65 11.46 -9.41
N ASN A 217 -7.46 11.15 -8.95
CA ASN A 217 -6.26 11.06 -9.75
C ASN A 217 -5.76 9.62 -9.71
N VAL A 218 -5.99 8.85 -10.79
CA VAL A 218 -5.49 7.49 -10.88
C VAL A 218 -3.96 7.54 -10.89
N ILE A 219 -3.35 6.76 -10.00
CA ILE A 219 -1.89 6.63 -9.94
C ILE A 219 -1.44 5.31 -10.60
N ASP A 220 -0.14 5.07 -10.65
CA ASP A 220 0.49 3.88 -11.24
C ASP A 220 -0.18 2.57 -10.82
N VAL A 221 -0.53 2.42 -9.53
CA VAL A 221 -1.17 1.21 -8.99
C VAL A 221 -2.49 0.89 -9.68
N GLY A 222 -3.33 1.90 -9.91
CA GLY A 222 -4.60 1.73 -10.62
C GLY A 222 -4.40 1.45 -12.11
N TYR A 223 -3.44 2.13 -12.71
CA TYR A 223 -3.05 1.90 -14.10
C TYR A 223 -2.48 0.50 -14.28
N ALA A 224 -1.56 0.06 -13.40
CA ALA A 224 -1.02 -1.30 -13.37
C ALA A 224 -2.14 -2.34 -13.20
N GLY A 225 -3.10 -2.09 -12.31
CA GLY A 225 -4.24 -2.98 -12.10
C GLY A 225 -5.02 -3.24 -13.38
N VAL A 226 -5.33 -2.18 -14.14
CA VAL A 226 -6.10 -2.30 -15.40
C VAL A 226 -5.27 -2.96 -16.50
N ILE A 227 -3.97 -2.62 -16.66
CA ILE A 227 -3.09 -3.28 -17.62
C ILE A 227 -2.97 -4.76 -17.31
N GLY A 228 -2.70 -5.12 -16.04
CA GLY A 228 -2.58 -6.52 -15.65
C GLY A 228 -3.87 -7.30 -15.87
N ALA A 229 -5.03 -6.71 -15.56
CA ALA A 229 -6.34 -7.29 -15.91
C ALA A 229 -6.49 -7.51 -17.41
N GLN A 230 -6.09 -6.53 -18.22
CA GLN A 230 -6.14 -6.65 -19.68
C GLN A 230 -5.25 -7.79 -20.19
N ARG A 231 -4.03 -7.96 -19.65
CA ARG A 231 -3.16 -9.09 -20.01
C ARG A 231 -3.83 -10.43 -19.70
N ILE A 232 -4.47 -10.56 -18.53
CA ILE A 232 -5.18 -11.79 -18.15
C ILE A 232 -6.35 -12.08 -19.10
N VAL A 233 -7.15 -11.07 -19.44
CA VAL A 233 -8.27 -11.21 -20.39
C VAL A 233 -7.77 -11.58 -21.79
N ASP A 234 -6.63 -11.04 -22.20
CA ASP A 234 -5.96 -11.39 -23.47
C ASP A 234 -5.29 -12.80 -23.43
N GLY A 235 -5.36 -13.52 -22.30
CA GLY A 235 -4.76 -14.86 -22.13
C GLY A 235 -3.25 -14.86 -21.94
N THR A 236 -2.65 -13.73 -21.56
CA THR A 236 -1.22 -13.59 -21.27
C THR A 236 -0.96 -13.30 -19.81
N THR A 237 0.23 -13.70 -19.30
CA THR A 237 0.61 -13.37 -17.92
C THR A 237 0.83 -11.87 -17.78
N PRO A 238 0.44 -11.26 -16.64
CA PRO A 238 0.78 -9.85 -16.36
C PRO A 238 2.27 -9.63 -16.12
N TYR A 239 3.05 -10.67 -15.82
CA TYR A 239 4.46 -10.55 -15.42
C TYR A 239 5.42 -10.53 -16.61
N GLY A 240 6.28 -9.50 -16.68
CA GLY A 240 7.22 -9.30 -17.78
C GLY A 240 6.60 -8.76 -19.07
N THR A 241 5.33 -8.35 -19.05
CA THR A 241 4.56 -7.89 -20.23
C THR A 241 4.06 -6.44 -20.12
N PHE A 242 4.51 -5.74 -19.10
CA PHE A 242 4.13 -4.33 -18.89
C PHE A 242 4.80 -3.39 -19.88
N PRO A 243 4.18 -2.21 -20.14
CA PRO A 243 4.67 -1.25 -21.11
C PRO A 243 6.07 -0.77 -20.81
N GLN A 244 6.96 -0.81 -21.80
CA GLN A 244 8.34 -0.37 -21.74
C GLN A 244 8.51 0.99 -22.42
N LEU A 245 9.65 1.65 -22.18
CA LEU A 245 10.01 2.91 -22.83
C LEU A 245 10.89 2.72 -24.07
N ASP A 246 11.63 1.62 -24.14
CA ASP A 246 12.74 1.38 -25.07
C ASP A 246 12.40 1.64 -26.53
N SER A 247 13.07 2.64 -27.15
CA SER A 247 13.08 2.94 -28.59
C SER A 247 11.71 2.90 -29.31
N LEU A 248 10.60 2.87 -28.56
CA LEU A 248 9.25 2.70 -29.11
C LEU A 248 8.71 4.01 -29.67
N LYS A 249 7.89 3.93 -30.72
CA LYS A 249 7.28 5.09 -31.36
C LYS A 249 6.35 5.82 -30.39
N PRO A 250 6.56 7.14 -30.14
CA PRO A 250 5.64 7.94 -29.35
C PRO A 250 4.22 7.95 -29.93
N CYS A 251 3.23 7.95 -29.07
CA CYS A 251 1.80 8.05 -29.43
C CYS A 251 1.04 8.83 -28.35
N GLY A 252 -0.10 9.37 -28.73
CA GLY A 252 -0.91 10.15 -27.78
C GLY A 252 -0.41 11.60 -27.57
N PRO A 253 -1.03 12.33 -26.67
CA PRO A 253 -0.68 13.72 -26.37
C PRO A 253 0.45 13.80 -25.36
N ALA A 254 1.16 14.92 -25.37
CA ALA A 254 2.11 15.26 -24.32
C ALA A 254 1.41 15.40 -22.97
N GLY A 255 2.10 14.98 -21.89
CA GLY A 255 1.67 15.18 -20.52
C GLY A 255 1.70 16.65 -20.10
N ALA A 256 1.33 16.93 -18.85
CA ALA A 256 1.39 18.29 -18.28
C ALA A 256 2.82 18.83 -18.15
N ASP A 257 3.81 17.97 -18.22
CA ASP A 257 5.25 18.28 -18.26
C ASP A 257 5.78 18.56 -19.67
N GLY A 258 4.93 18.42 -20.69
CA GLY A 258 5.29 18.60 -22.09
C GLY A 258 5.92 17.38 -22.75
N VAL A 259 6.03 16.25 -22.01
CA VAL A 259 6.63 14.99 -22.49
C VAL A 259 5.53 14.03 -22.96
N VAL A 260 5.79 13.32 -24.07
CA VAL A 260 4.92 12.22 -24.55
C VAL A 260 5.40 10.93 -23.89
N HIS A 261 4.63 10.47 -22.90
CA HIS A 261 4.95 9.25 -22.14
C HIS A 261 4.38 7.97 -22.76
N ASP A 262 3.40 8.10 -23.66
CA ASP A 262 2.76 6.96 -24.28
C ASP A 262 3.58 6.45 -25.48
N ARG A 263 3.67 5.12 -25.62
CA ARG A 263 4.43 4.45 -26.67
C ARG A 263 3.59 3.33 -27.31
N ILE A 264 3.81 3.09 -28.61
CA ILE A 264 3.23 1.92 -29.29
C ILE A 264 3.98 0.67 -28.82
N GLN A 265 3.34 -0.11 -27.97
CA GLN A 265 3.90 -1.33 -27.40
C GLN A 265 3.90 -2.49 -28.41
N ALA A 266 4.58 -3.59 -28.09
CA ALA A 266 4.65 -4.79 -28.94
C ALA A 266 3.27 -5.40 -29.25
N ASN A 267 2.26 -5.18 -28.39
CA ASN A 267 0.87 -5.57 -28.61
C ASN A 267 0.10 -4.61 -29.55
N GLY A 268 0.76 -3.60 -30.12
CA GLY A 268 0.17 -2.59 -31.01
C GLY A 268 -0.64 -1.50 -30.30
N ARG A 269 -0.75 -1.53 -28.98
CA ARG A 269 -1.50 -0.53 -28.19
C ARG A 269 -0.63 0.67 -27.85
N CYS A 270 -1.26 1.84 -27.81
CA CYS A 270 -0.65 3.05 -27.28
C CYS A 270 -0.80 3.02 -25.76
N GLU A 271 0.28 2.76 -25.05
CA GLU A 271 0.29 2.61 -23.60
C GLU A 271 1.43 3.45 -22.99
N ARG A 272 1.16 4.05 -21.82
CA ARG A 272 2.19 4.76 -21.08
C ARG A 272 3.17 3.76 -20.47
N GLU A 273 4.45 4.10 -20.48
CA GLU A 273 5.48 3.29 -19.84
C GLU A 273 5.18 3.08 -18.35
N LEU A 274 5.29 1.85 -17.93
CA LEU A 274 5.22 1.43 -16.53
C LEU A 274 5.99 0.11 -16.35
N PRO A 275 7.31 0.11 -16.56
CA PRO A 275 8.09 -1.13 -16.59
C PRO A 275 8.08 -1.91 -15.28
N THR A 276 7.74 -1.24 -14.16
CA THR A 276 7.65 -1.82 -12.82
C THR A 276 6.21 -2.08 -12.37
N GLY A 277 5.23 -1.99 -13.26
CA GLY A 277 3.81 -2.16 -12.91
C GLY A 277 3.42 -3.59 -12.54
N ASP A 278 4.25 -4.58 -12.86
CA ASP A 278 4.06 -6.00 -12.59
C ASP A 278 4.64 -6.47 -11.24
N THR A 279 4.74 -5.56 -10.26
CA THR A 279 5.32 -5.84 -8.93
C THR A 279 4.30 -6.31 -7.89
N TYR A 280 3.03 -6.38 -8.24
CA TYR A 280 1.95 -6.77 -7.33
C TYR A 280 1.63 -8.27 -7.41
N GLY A 281 0.95 -8.77 -6.38
CA GLY A 281 0.43 -10.14 -6.41
C GLY A 281 -0.72 -10.32 -7.42
N PRO A 282 -0.97 -11.56 -7.86
CA PRO A 282 -1.93 -11.87 -8.93
C PRO A 282 -3.36 -11.38 -8.65
N VAL A 283 -3.84 -11.53 -7.41
CA VAL A 283 -5.19 -11.08 -7.00
C VAL A 283 -5.41 -9.59 -7.28
N THR A 284 -4.34 -8.79 -7.24
CA THR A 284 -4.44 -7.37 -7.61
C THR A 284 -4.98 -7.22 -9.03
N TYR A 285 -4.38 -7.89 -10.00
CA TYR A 285 -4.78 -7.76 -11.41
C TYR A 285 -6.13 -8.41 -11.68
N GLU A 286 -6.39 -9.60 -11.11
CA GLU A 286 -7.67 -10.29 -11.21
C GLU A 286 -8.83 -9.43 -10.71
N ALA A 287 -8.62 -8.68 -9.63
CA ALA A 287 -9.65 -7.83 -9.03
C ALA A 287 -10.03 -6.61 -9.89
N TYR A 288 -9.23 -6.22 -10.87
CA TYR A 288 -9.57 -5.15 -11.82
C TYR A 288 -10.33 -5.66 -13.06
N ILE A 289 -10.43 -6.98 -13.28
CA ILE A 289 -11.15 -7.53 -14.44
C ILE A 289 -12.60 -7.04 -14.52
N PRO A 290 -13.42 -7.03 -13.43
CA PRO A 290 -14.80 -6.54 -13.52
C PRO A 290 -14.89 -5.07 -13.96
N GLY A 291 -13.99 -4.22 -13.48
CA GLY A 291 -13.93 -2.81 -13.87
C GLY A 291 -13.52 -2.65 -15.34
N LEU A 292 -12.55 -3.44 -15.79
CA LEU A 292 -12.11 -3.45 -17.18
C LEU A 292 -13.24 -3.89 -18.12
N GLU A 293 -13.95 -4.98 -17.80
CA GLU A 293 -15.07 -5.49 -18.61
C GLU A 293 -16.23 -4.50 -18.72
N LEU A 294 -16.50 -3.74 -17.64
CA LEU A 294 -17.58 -2.76 -17.63
C LEU A 294 -17.25 -1.46 -18.37
N PHE A 295 -16.01 -0.99 -18.28
CA PHE A 295 -15.63 0.35 -18.77
C PHE A 295 -14.60 0.31 -19.90
N GLY A 296 -13.98 -0.81 -20.15
CA GLY A 296 -12.95 -0.98 -21.17
C GLY A 296 -11.66 -0.22 -20.88
N TRP A 297 -10.75 -0.28 -21.84
CA TRP A 297 -9.50 0.48 -21.87
C TRP A 297 -9.75 1.87 -22.47
N SER A 298 -9.49 2.94 -21.70
CA SER A 298 -9.71 4.32 -22.13
C SER A 298 -8.55 4.92 -22.94
N GLY A 299 -7.41 4.24 -22.99
CA GLY A 299 -6.19 4.75 -23.62
C GLY A 299 -5.52 5.91 -22.87
N ARG A 300 -6.02 6.31 -21.70
CA ARG A 300 -5.52 7.45 -20.94
C ARG A 300 -5.36 7.11 -19.47
N TRP A 301 -4.16 7.28 -18.95
CA TRP A 301 -3.85 7.13 -17.52
C TRP A 301 -4.78 7.97 -16.64
N ASP A 302 -4.90 9.27 -16.90
CA ASP A 302 -5.66 10.19 -16.06
C ASP A 302 -7.20 9.99 -16.14
N ARG A 303 -7.68 9.28 -17.15
CA ARG A 303 -9.11 9.01 -17.38
C ARG A 303 -9.35 7.52 -17.51
N LEU A 304 -9.13 6.80 -16.42
CA LEU A 304 -9.28 5.35 -16.35
C LEU A 304 -10.50 4.98 -15.49
N PRO A 305 -11.72 4.97 -16.07
CA PRO A 305 -12.96 4.67 -15.31
C PRO A 305 -12.91 3.28 -14.67
N ALA A 306 -12.28 2.30 -15.34
CA ALA A 306 -12.10 0.95 -14.80
C ALA A 306 -11.38 0.95 -13.45
N ALA A 307 -10.28 1.71 -13.31
CA ALA A 307 -9.54 1.80 -12.05
C ALA A 307 -10.36 2.49 -10.95
N ARG A 308 -11.04 3.61 -11.29
CA ARG A 308 -11.89 4.36 -10.34
C ARG A 308 -13.04 3.51 -9.81
N PHE A 309 -13.76 2.84 -10.70
CA PHE A 309 -14.85 1.94 -10.31
C PHE A 309 -14.35 0.83 -9.39
N THR A 310 -13.25 0.18 -9.76
CA THR A 310 -12.70 -0.93 -8.99
C THR A 310 -12.24 -0.49 -7.60
N SER A 311 -11.59 0.67 -7.47
CA SER A 311 -11.16 1.18 -6.17
C SER A 311 -12.33 1.58 -5.27
N VAL A 312 -13.41 2.16 -5.84
CA VAL A 312 -14.67 2.41 -5.12
C VAL A 312 -15.31 1.10 -4.66
N LEU A 313 -15.30 0.06 -5.51
CA LEU A 313 -15.80 -1.26 -5.12
C LEU A 313 -15.03 -1.83 -3.93
N PHE A 314 -13.70 -1.72 -3.91
CA PHE A 314 -12.89 -2.15 -2.76
C PHE A 314 -13.23 -1.35 -1.50
N ASP A 315 -13.44 -0.04 -1.60
CA ASP A 315 -13.84 0.82 -0.48
C ASP A 315 -15.20 0.40 0.09
N LEU A 316 -16.17 0.10 -0.78
CA LEU A 316 -17.49 -0.40 -0.38
C LEU A 316 -17.44 -1.80 0.25
N LEU A 317 -16.56 -2.69 -0.25
CA LEU A 317 -16.33 -4.00 0.35
C LEU A 317 -15.73 -3.87 1.76
N ALA A 318 -14.77 -2.99 1.96
CA ALA A 318 -14.21 -2.73 3.27
C ALA A 318 -15.23 -2.11 4.22
N LEU A 319 -16.02 -1.13 3.76
CA LEU A 319 -17.12 -0.53 4.52
C LEU A 319 -18.15 -1.59 4.95
N GLY A 320 -18.60 -2.41 4.01
CA GLY A 320 -19.52 -3.51 4.29
C GLY A 320 -18.92 -4.54 5.26
N GLY A 321 -17.64 -4.87 5.07
CA GLY A 321 -16.89 -5.74 5.98
C GLY A 321 -16.80 -5.18 7.39
N MET A 322 -16.50 -3.88 7.55
CA MET A 322 -16.47 -3.18 8.84
C MET A 322 -17.83 -3.21 9.54
N ALA A 323 -18.90 -2.89 8.81
CA ALA A 323 -20.26 -2.92 9.34
C ALA A 323 -20.64 -4.34 9.77
N ALA A 324 -20.38 -5.35 8.94
CA ALA A 324 -20.73 -6.74 9.22
C ALA A 324 -19.92 -7.32 10.41
N VAL A 325 -18.63 -7.04 10.49
CA VAL A 325 -17.78 -7.42 11.64
C VAL A 325 -18.29 -6.72 12.90
N GLY A 326 -18.58 -5.42 12.83
CA GLY A 326 -19.15 -4.68 13.95
C GLY A 326 -20.46 -5.27 14.43
N TRP A 327 -21.36 -5.60 13.51
CA TRP A 327 -22.65 -6.23 13.82
C TRP A 327 -22.46 -7.59 14.52
N ARG A 328 -21.62 -8.44 13.95
CA ARG A 328 -21.38 -9.79 14.49
C ARG A 328 -20.78 -9.76 15.90
N PHE A 329 -19.89 -8.85 16.20
CA PHE A 329 -19.12 -8.87 17.45
C PHE A 329 -19.53 -7.82 18.49
N GLY A 330 -20.42 -6.90 18.17
CA GLY A 330 -20.86 -5.86 19.10
C GLY A 330 -22.22 -5.25 18.77
N GLY A 331 -22.96 -5.85 17.84
CA GLY A 331 -24.29 -5.42 17.44
C GLY A 331 -24.31 -4.08 16.71
N GLU A 332 -25.49 -3.50 16.64
CA GLU A 332 -25.78 -2.31 15.83
C GLU A 332 -24.86 -1.11 16.13
N LYS A 333 -24.61 -0.84 17.41
CA LYS A 333 -23.76 0.30 17.82
C LYS A 333 -22.32 0.15 17.35
N LEU A 334 -21.74 -1.03 17.46
CA LEU A 334 -20.37 -1.26 16.98
C LEU A 334 -20.32 -1.25 15.44
N ALA A 335 -21.33 -1.82 14.77
CA ALA A 335 -21.45 -1.77 13.32
C ALA A 335 -21.45 -0.32 12.80
N ALA A 336 -22.33 0.51 13.35
CA ALA A 336 -22.39 1.92 12.99
C ALA A 336 -21.09 2.67 13.30
N THR A 337 -20.48 2.39 14.47
CA THR A 337 -19.20 3.03 14.86
C THR A 337 -18.07 2.68 13.89
N LEU A 338 -17.91 1.42 13.53
CA LEU A 338 -16.84 0.97 12.64
C LEU A 338 -17.06 1.44 11.20
N ALA A 339 -18.29 1.37 10.71
CA ALA A 339 -18.65 1.89 9.38
C ALA A 339 -18.37 3.39 9.29
N PHE A 340 -18.80 4.15 10.28
CA PHE A 340 -18.54 5.59 10.35
C PHE A 340 -17.04 5.89 10.47
N ALA A 341 -16.30 5.16 11.30
CA ALA A 341 -14.86 5.32 11.44
C ALA A 341 -14.16 5.17 10.08
N TRP A 342 -14.58 4.18 9.28
CA TRP A 342 -14.03 3.96 7.95
C TRP A 342 -14.29 5.14 7.01
N VAL A 343 -15.54 5.59 6.89
CA VAL A 343 -15.89 6.63 5.91
C VAL A 343 -15.46 8.04 6.34
N ALA A 344 -15.34 8.30 7.64
CA ALA A 344 -14.95 9.60 8.17
C ALA A 344 -13.43 9.79 8.26
N TYR A 345 -12.63 8.71 8.27
CA TYR A 345 -11.18 8.81 8.38
C TYR A 345 -10.56 9.24 7.03
N PRO A 346 -9.82 10.36 6.97
CA PRO A 346 -9.38 10.92 5.68
C PRO A 346 -8.43 9.99 4.91
N PHE A 347 -7.60 9.19 5.59
CA PHE A 347 -6.66 8.30 4.92
C PHE A 347 -7.31 7.09 4.24
N THR A 348 -8.49 6.65 4.67
CA THR A 348 -9.23 5.61 3.95
C THR A 348 -9.81 6.13 2.63
N GLN A 349 -10.05 7.46 2.51
CA GLN A 349 -10.46 8.11 1.26
C GLN A 349 -9.29 8.24 0.28
N TYR A 350 -8.07 8.24 0.77
CA TYR A 350 -6.90 8.48 -0.06
C TYR A 350 -6.73 7.39 -1.14
N ALA A 351 -6.97 6.14 -0.78
CA ALA A 351 -6.85 5.01 -1.69
C ALA A 351 -7.85 5.04 -2.86
N PRO A 352 -9.18 5.10 -2.65
CA PRO A 352 -10.12 5.18 -3.76
C PRO A 352 -9.91 6.45 -4.59
N ASN A 353 -9.60 7.60 -3.97
CA ASN A 353 -9.36 8.86 -4.70
C ASN A 353 -8.11 8.82 -5.60
N SER A 354 -7.27 7.82 -5.44
CA SER A 354 -6.09 7.57 -6.27
C SER A 354 -6.21 6.32 -7.15
N GLY A 355 -7.36 5.65 -7.13
CA GLY A 355 -7.62 4.47 -7.93
C GLY A 355 -6.80 3.25 -7.52
N THR A 356 -6.31 3.17 -6.24
CA THR A 356 -5.41 2.11 -5.80
C THR A 356 -6.12 0.86 -5.30
N ASN A 357 -5.37 -0.23 -5.20
CA ASN A 357 -5.82 -1.53 -4.68
C ASN A 357 -5.56 -1.71 -3.17
N ASP A 358 -5.08 -0.69 -2.47
CA ASP A 358 -4.60 -0.83 -1.09
C ASP A 358 -5.71 -1.20 -0.10
N VAL A 359 -6.96 -0.92 -0.44
CA VAL A 359 -8.13 -1.31 0.36
C VAL A 359 -8.54 -2.77 0.13
N LEU A 360 -8.14 -3.40 -0.99
CA LEU A 360 -8.49 -4.80 -1.27
C LEU A 360 -7.94 -5.76 -0.21
N MET A 361 -6.69 -5.60 0.19
CA MET A 361 -6.04 -6.43 1.20
C MET A 361 -6.83 -6.47 2.53
N PRO A 362 -7.12 -5.36 3.21
CA PRO A 362 -7.89 -5.37 4.44
C PRO A 362 -9.34 -5.80 4.24
N ALA A 363 -9.97 -5.53 3.09
CA ALA A 363 -11.31 -6.00 2.78
C ALA A 363 -11.38 -7.54 2.77
N LEU A 364 -10.43 -8.21 2.12
CA LEU A 364 -10.31 -9.67 2.09
C LEU A 364 -10.05 -10.26 3.49
N LEU A 365 -9.20 -9.63 4.30
CA LEU A 365 -9.00 -10.03 5.69
C LEU A 365 -10.28 -9.85 6.53
N LEU A 366 -11.07 -8.78 6.32
CA LEU A 366 -12.36 -8.60 6.99
C LEU A 366 -13.34 -9.72 6.66
N LEU A 367 -13.39 -10.19 5.39
CA LEU A 367 -14.20 -11.36 5.02
C LEU A 367 -13.75 -12.62 5.76
N GLY A 368 -12.44 -12.84 5.86
CA GLY A 368 -11.87 -13.92 6.68
C GLY A 368 -12.22 -13.77 8.17
N PHE A 369 -12.27 -12.54 8.68
CA PHE A 369 -12.65 -12.26 10.06
C PHE A 369 -14.14 -12.52 10.30
N LEU A 370 -15.00 -12.27 9.33
CA LEU A 370 -16.40 -12.70 9.37
C LEU A 370 -16.54 -14.24 9.41
N ALA A 371 -15.65 -14.95 8.74
CA ALA A 371 -15.65 -16.41 8.66
C ALA A 371 -14.76 -17.08 9.73
N LEU A 372 -14.54 -16.47 10.91
CA LEU A 372 -13.60 -16.97 11.94
C LEU A 372 -13.83 -18.42 12.38
N THR A 373 -15.06 -18.91 12.32
CA THR A 373 -15.41 -20.31 12.69
C THR A 373 -14.90 -21.33 11.68
N SER A 374 -14.71 -20.94 10.41
CA SER A 374 -14.20 -21.80 9.35
C SER A 374 -12.68 -21.63 9.19
N SER A 375 -11.91 -22.67 9.51
CA SER A 375 -10.45 -22.64 9.31
C SER A 375 -10.09 -22.51 7.84
N ALA A 376 -10.78 -23.21 6.94
CA ALA A 376 -10.53 -23.13 5.50
C ALA A 376 -10.80 -21.71 4.94
N SER A 377 -11.92 -21.09 5.32
CA SER A 377 -12.22 -19.72 4.88
C SER A 377 -11.19 -18.69 5.38
N ARG A 378 -10.68 -18.87 6.63
CA ARG A 378 -9.58 -18.03 7.14
C ARG A 378 -8.32 -18.21 6.31
N GLY A 379 -7.96 -19.45 5.98
CA GLY A 379 -6.80 -19.76 5.15
C GLY A 379 -6.93 -19.13 3.75
N ALA A 380 -8.07 -19.31 3.10
CA ALA A 380 -8.35 -18.73 1.79
C ALA A 380 -8.30 -17.19 1.82
N ALA A 381 -8.91 -16.55 2.83
CA ALA A 381 -8.89 -15.10 2.95
C ALA A 381 -7.48 -14.54 3.16
N VAL A 382 -6.65 -15.19 3.96
CA VAL A 382 -5.25 -14.79 4.16
C VAL A 382 -4.43 -15.00 2.87
N ALA A 383 -4.66 -16.09 2.14
CA ALA A 383 -4.00 -16.34 0.87
C ALA A 383 -4.38 -15.26 -0.17
N LEU A 384 -5.68 -15.02 -0.39
CA LEU A 384 -6.14 -14.00 -1.34
C LEU A 384 -5.65 -12.60 -0.96
N SER A 385 -5.70 -12.26 0.33
CA SER A 385 -5.18 -10.99 0.83
C SER A 385 -3.66 -10.87 0.62
N GLY A 386 -2.89 -11.92 0.91
CA GLY A 386 -1.46 -11.97 0.71
C GLY A 386 -1.06 -11.92 -0.78
N TRP A 387 -1.83 -12.56 -1.64
CA TRP A 387 -1.63 -12.48 -3.09
C TRP A 387 -2.19 -11.20 -3.72
N SER A 388 -2.89 -10.35 -2.95
CA SER A 388 -3.12 -8.96 -3.35
C SER A 388 -1.98 -8.04 -2.93
N LYS A 389 -1.57 -8.12 -1.66
CA LYS A 389 -0.42 -7.40 -1.08
C LYS A 389 0.33 -8.35 -0.15
N PHE A 390 1.59 -8.66 -0.45
CA PHE A 390 2.41 -9.64 0.29
C PHE A 390 2.50 -9.38 1.80
N ALA A 391 2.28 -8.14 2.22
CA ALA A 391 2.23 -7.74 3.63
C ALA A 391 1.25 -8.59 4.47
N ALA A 392 0.13 -9.03 3.90
CA ALA A 392 -0.84 -9.81 4.64
C ALA A 392 -0.36 -11.22 5.01
N PHE A 393 0.69 -11.75 4.36
CA PHE A 393 1.25 -13.05 4.75
C PHE A 393 1.83 -13.04 6.17
N ILE A 394 2.20 -11.88 6.72
CA ILE A 394 2.73 -11.78 8.08
C ILE A 394 1.72 -12.26 9.15
N VAL A 395 0.43 -12.20 8.87
CA VAL A 395 -0.61 -12.65 9.81
C VAL A 395 -0.92 -14.15 9.68
N ALA A 396 -0.40 -14.84 8.67
CA ALA A 396 -0.74 -16.24 8.39
C ALA A 396 -0.50 -17.19 9.58
N PRO A 397 0.63 -17.16 10.30
CA PRO A 397 0.85 -18.03 11.45
C PRO A 397 -0.15 -17.78 12.58
N LEU A 398 -0.46 -16.49 12.85
CA LEU A 398 -1.42 -16.08 13.86
C LEU A 398 -2.84 -16.61 13.56
N TRP A 399 -3.29 -16.47 12.31
CA TRP A 399 -4.63 -16.86 11.86
C TRP A 399 -4.79 -18.39 11.74
N ALA A 400 -3.69 -19.11 11.43
CA ALA A 400 -3.68 -20.57 11.37
C ALA A 400 -4.00 -21.22 12.73
N THR A 401 -3.52 -20.58 13.81
CA THR A 401 -3.65 -21.12 15.18
C THR A 401 -4.85 -20.56 15.96
N TYR A 402 -5.70 -19.77 15.32
CA TYR A 402 -6.91 -19.25 15.95
C TYR A 402 -8.03 -20.33 16.02
N PRO A 403 -8.86 -20.41 17.09
CA PRO A 403 -8.83 -19.63 18.35
C PRO A 403 -7.82 -20.16 19.37
N ALA A 404 -7.37 -21.37 19.18
CA ALA A 404 -6.36 -22.03 19.98
C ALA A 404 -5.56 -22.99 19.10
N ILE A 405 -4.36 -23.33 19.55
CA ILE A 405 -3.58 -24.43 18.97
C ILE A 405 -4.34 -25.71 19.21
N ALA A 406 -5.19 -26.07 18.28
CA ALA A 406 -5.94 -27.34 18.30
C ALA A 406 -5.50 -28.16 17.10
N TRP A 407 -5.08 -29.34 17.36
CA TRP A 407 -4.46 -30.31 16.49
C TRP A 407 -5.29 -30.85 15.35
N PRO A 408 -4.67 -31.66 14.53
CA PRO A 408 -4.05 -31.25 13.27
C PRO A 408 -5.11 -30.83 12.26
N ARG A 409 -6.38 -31.22 12.48
CA ARG A 409 -7.50 -31.00 11.53
C ARG A 409 -7.74 -29.53 11.22
N ARG A 410 -7.68 -28.64 12.25
CA ARG A 410 -7.95 -27.20 12.03
C ARG A 410 -6.82 -26.54 11.26
N VAL A 411 -5.58 -26.89 11.58
CA VAL A 411 -4.40 -26.38 10.85
C VAL A 411 -4.39 -26.93 9.43
N LEU A 412 -4.73 -28.21 9.25
CA LEU A 412 -4.86 -28.82 7.93
C LEU A 412 -5.95 -28.12 7.08
N LEU A 413 -7.13 -27.89 7.66
CA LEU A 413 -8.22 -27.18 6.95
C LEU A 413 -7.80 -25.74 6.60
N TYR A 414 -7.07 -25.06 7.50
CA TYR A 414 -6.51 -23.75 7.18
C TYR A 414 -5.52 -23.84 6.03
N ALA A 415 -4.60 -24.79 6.06
CA ALA A 415 -3.62 -25.01 5.00
C ALA A 415 -4.28 -25.36 3.65
N LEU A 416 -5.32 -26.18 3.67
CA LEU A 416 -6.09 -26.51 2.47
C LEU A 416 -6.82 -25.26 1.91
N GLY A 417 -7.44 -24.46 2.77
CA GLY A 417 -8.05 -23.21 2.36
C GLY A 417 -7.03 -22.22 1.80
N PHE A 418 -5.86 -22.11 2.47
CA PHE A 418 -4.75 -21.28 1.99
C PHE A 418 -4.24 -21.78 0.63
N ALA A 419 -4.04 -23.07 0.45
CA ALA A 419 -3.61 -23.66 -0.81
C ALA A 419 -4.66 -23.42 -1.92
N ALA A 420 -5.96 -23.57 -1.61
CA ALA A 420 -7.04 -23.29 -2.56
C ALA A 420 -7.06 -21.82 -2.98
N GLY A 421 -6.96 -20.89 -2.02
CA GLY A 421 -6.86 -19.45 -2.33
C GLY A 421 -5.61 -19.11 -3.14
N THR A 422 -4.48 -19.74 -2.84
CA THR A 422 -3.24 -19.59 -3.62
C THR A 422 -3.42 -20.14 -5.05
N ALA A 423 -3.98 -21.32 -5.22
CA ALA A 423 -4.19 -21.91 -6.53
C ALA A 423 -5.16 -21.06 -7.38
N ALA A 424 -6.21 -20.52 -6.76
CA ALA A 424 -7.17 -19.64 -7.42
C ALA A 424 -6.56 -18.30 -7.89
N SER A 425 -5.43 -17.90 -7.31
CA SER A 425 -4.77 -16.63 -7.64
C SER A 425 -3.57 -16.81 -8.56
N VAL A 426 -2.74 -17.83 -8.32
CA VAL A 426 -1.41 -17.95 -8.95
C VAL A 426 -1.48 -18.50 -10.38
N TRP A 427 -2.62 -19.02 -10.82
CA TRP A 427 -2.78 -19.61 -12.17
C TRP A 427 -2.41 -18.64 -13.29
N VAL A 428 -2.66 -17.34 -13.11
CA VAL A 428 -2.33 -16.29 -14.12
C VAL A 428 -0.83 -16.15 -14.38
N VAL A 429 0.01 -16.59 -13.43
CA VAL A 429 1.47 -16.61 -13.60
C VAL A 429 1.88 -17.58 -14.70
N PHE A 430 1.10 -18.64 -14.91
CA PHE A 430 1.44 -19.75 -15.81
C PHE A 430 0.78 -19.65 -17.20
N LEU A 431 0.14 -18.54 -17.53
CA LEU A 431 -0.56 -18.35 -18.81
C LEU A 431 0.39 -18.54 -20.03
N ASP A 432 1.67 -18.22 -19.89
CA ASP A 432 2.66 -18.38 -20.98
C ASP A 432 3.16 -19.83 -21.17
N GLY A 433 2.66 -20.79 -20.42
CA GLY A 433 2.90 -22.22 -20.63
C GLY A 433 4.32 -22.73 -20.32
N ARG A 434 5.19 -21.93 -19.70
CA ARG A 434 6.58 -22.29 -19.32
C ARG A 434 6.77 -22.20 -17.80
N PRO A 435 6.41 -23.22 -17.00
CA PRO A 435 6.28 -23.07 -15.55
C PRO A 435 7.53 -22.55 -14.83
N LEU A 436 8.71 -23.07 -15.13
CA LEU A 436 9.95 -22.65 -14.46
C LEU A 436 10.36 -21.22 -14.86
N HIS A 437 10.18 -20.87 -16.14
CA HIS A 437 10.43 -19.52 -16.61
C HIS A 437 9.45 -18.52 -15.97
N ALA A 438 8.18 -18.86 -15.97
CA ALA A 438 7.12 -18.04 -15.34
C ALA A 438 7.38 -17.79 -13.85
N LEU A 439 7.77 -18.80 -13.09
CA LEU A 439 8.13 -18.64 -11.68
C LEU A 439 9.35 -17.74 -11.48
N ARG A 440 10.36 -17.86 -12.37
CA ARG A 440 11.53 -16.99 -12.30
C ARG A 440 11.17 -15.54 -12.59
N VAL A 441 10.43 -15.29 -13.68
CA VAL A 441 9.96 -13.94 -14.02
C VAL A 441 9.11 -13.38 -12.90
N PHE A 442 8.18 -14.16 -12.37
CA PHE A 442 7.36 -13.75 -11.22
C PHE A 442 8.21 -13.34 -10.01
N TYR A 443 9.19 -14.17 -9.64
CA TYR A 443 10.11 -13.85 -8.53
C TYR A 443 10.90 -12.57 -8.80
N ASP A 444 11.50 -12.44 -9.98
CA ASP A 444 12.33 -11.29 -10.36
C ASP A 444 11.50 -10.00 -10.39
N ARG A 445 10.26 -10.07 -10.90
CA ARG A 445 9.36 -8.92 -11.05
C ARG A 445 8.61 -8.51 -9.79
N THR A 446 8.46 -9.42 -8.82
CA THR A 446 7.70 -9.15 -7.59
C THR A 446 8.62 -9.06 -6.36
N LEU A 447 9.18 -10.18 -5.91
CA LEU A 447 9.92 -10.24 -4.64
C LEU A 447 11.27 -9.55 -4.73
N LYS A 448 12.04 -9.82 -5.81
CA LYS A 448 13.36 -9.24 -5.99
C LYS A 448 13.31 -7.72 -6.13
N ILE A 449 12.42 -7.19 -6.96
CA ILE A 449 12.24 -5.73 -7.13
C ILE A 449 11.90 -5.07 -5.79
N GLN A 450 11.01 -5.67 -4.97
CA GLN A 450 10.66 -5.10 -3.66
C GLN A 450 11.83 -5.11 -2.68
N TYR A 451 12.72 -6.10 -2.78
CA TYR A 451 13.93 -6.17 -1.96
C TYR A 451 14.98 -5.14 -2.39
N ASP A 452 15.16 -4.97 -3.70
CA ASP A 452 16.17 -4.07 -4.28
C ASP A 452 15.67 -2.61 -4.33
N ARG A 453 14.40 -2.36 -3.99
CA ARG A 453 13.78 -1.04 -4.12
C ARG A 453 14.29 -0.07 -3.07
N HIS A 454 14.81 1.06 -3.52
CA HIS A 454 15.18 2.19 -2.71
C HIS A 454 14.03 3.20 -2.56
N SER A 455 14.02 3.96 -1.48
CA SER A 455 12.98 4.97 -1.25
C SER A 455 13.42 6.08 -0.29
N PRO A 456 13.31 7.35 -0.69
CA PRO A 456 13.54 8.47 0.21
C PRO A 456 12.46 8.60 1.29
N PHE A 457 11.35 7.85 1.17
CA PHE A 457 10.24 7.92 2.09
C PHE A 457 10.28 6.80 3.13
N SER A 458 11.41 6.65 3.79
CA SER A 458 11.59 5.78 4.94
C SER A 458 12.76 6.23 5.81
N LEU A 459 12.83 5.73 7.05
CA LEU A 459 13.99 5.93 7.91
C LEU A 459 15.18 5.02 7.54
N TRP A 460 14.92 4.01 6.72
CA TRP A 460 15.85 2.91 6.48
C TRP A 460 16.80 3.16 5.31
N ASP A 461 16.38 4.00 4.36
CA ASP A 461 17.08 4.22 3.09
C ASP A 461 17.58 5.66 2.92
N TRP A 462 17.74 6.37 4.03
CA TRP A 462 18.22 7.76 4.01
C TRP A 462 19.67 7.93 3.59
N GLY A 463 20.48 6.87 3.72
CA GLY A 463 21.85 6.87 3.23
C GLY A 463 21.98 7.15 1.74
N GLN A 464 21.02 6.72 0.93
CA GLN A 464 21.01 6.93 -0.52
C GLN A 464 20.50 8.33 -0.92
N TYR A 465 19.51 8.86 -0.19
CA TYR A 465 18.86 10.14 -0.52
C TYR A 465 19.34 11.30 0.33
N HIS A 466 20.36 11.12 1.08
CA HIS A 466 21.10 12.03 1.96
C HIS A 466 20.45 13.34 2.40
N ALA A 467 20.05 13.37 3.66
CA ALA A 467 20.35 14.52 4.49
C ALA A 467 21.75 14.29 5.11
N ALA A 468 22.66 15.24 4.99
CA ALA A 468 23.99 15.12 5.55
C ALA A 468 23.93 14.76 7.05
N GLY A 469 24.68 13.74 7.47
CA GLY A 469 24.79 13.32 8.87
C GLY A 469 23.73 12.32 9.35
N ILE A 470 22.83 11.79 8.50
CA ILE A 470 21.94 10.70 8.87
C ILE A 470 22.65 9.36 8.69
N PRO A 471 22.73 8.53 9.75
CA PRO A 471 23.40 7.24 9.66
C PRO A 471 22.60 6.26 8.79
N ASP A 472 23.29 5.37 8.11
CA ASP A 472 22.68 4.20 7.48
C ASP A 472 22.09 3.26 8.54
N LEU A 473 20.78 3.09 8.52
CA LEU A 473 20.03 2.25 9.44
C LEU A 473 19.60 0.92 8.82
N HIS A 474 20.10 0.57 7.65
CA HIS A 474 19.68 -0.65 6.93
C HIS A 474 19.90 -1.93 7.75
N TRP A 475 21.03 -2.03 8.49
CA TRP A 475 21.29 -3.15 9.38
C TRP A 475 20.22 -3.28 10.48
N LEU A 476 19.77 -2.15 11.04
CA LEU A 476 18.73 -2.14 12.07
C LEU A 476 17.38 -2.56 11.49
N GLN A 477 17.06 -2.11 10.27
CA GLN A 477 15.88 -2.55 9.53
C GLN A 477 15.86 -4.08 9.39
N GLN A 478 16.97 -4.69 8.93
CA GLN A 478 17.06 -6.15 8.78
C GLN A 478 16.83 -6.88 10.10
N VAL A 479 17.43 -6.39 11.19
CA VAL A 479 17.21 -6.96 12.54
C VAL A 479 15.72 -6.87 12.92
N LEU A 480 15.09 -5.73 12.71
CA LEU A 480 13.67 -5.53 13.03
C LEU A 480 12.75 -6.39 12.14
N GLN A 481 13.08 -6.59 10.88
CA GLN A 481 12.36 -7.51 9.98
C GLN A 481 12.42 -8.95 10.51
N VAL A 482 13.60 -9.42 10.94
CA VAL A 482 13.76 -10.74 11.56
C VAL A 482 12.95 -10.83 12.87
N VAL A 483 13.03 -9.81 13.73
CA VAL A 483 12.23 -9.75 14.98
C VAL A 483 10.74 -9.79 14.70
N LEU A 484 10.28 -9.08 13.67
CA LEU A 484 8.87 -9.09 13.26
C LEU A 484 8.41 -10.48 12.80
N VAL A 485 9.20 -11.16 11.95
CA VAL A 485 8.88 -12.51 11.47
C VAL A 485 8.87 -13.52 12.62
N LEU A 486 9.89 -13.50 13.47
CA LEU A 486 9.94 -14.36 14.66
C LEU A 486 8.79 -14.03 15.63
N GLY A 487 8.46 -12.75 15.79
CA GLY A 487 7.31 -12.30 16.56
C GLY A 487 5.99 -12.82 15.99
N ALA A 488 5.79 -12.77 14.68
CA ALA A 488 4.59 -13.31 14.02
C ALA A 488 4.44 -14.83 14.26
N VAL A 489 5.54 -15.56 14.17
CA VAL A 489 5.58 -17.00 14.51
C VAL A 489 5.32 -17.21 16.01
N GLY A 490 5.95 -16.42 16.89
CA GLY A 490 5.75 -16.52 18.35
C GLY A 490 4.29 -16.23 18.75
N LEU A 491 3.65 -15.26 18.12
CA LEU A 491 2.25 -14.91 18.35
C LEU A 491 1.26 -15.98 17.85
N ALA A 492 1.69 -16.91 17.00
CA ALA A 492 0.93 -18.12 16.72
C ALA A 492 0.74 -18.97 17.98
N PHE A 493 1.69 -18.97 18.90
CA PHE A 493 1.71 -19.82 20.09
C PHE A 493 1.32 -19.07 21.38
N VAL A 494 1.51 -17.76 21.43
CA VAL A 494 1.23 -16.93 22.62
C VAL A 494 0.35 -15.75 22.23
N PRO A 495 -0.84 -15.55 22.87
CA PRO A 495 -1.47 -16.42 23.88
C PRO A 495 -1.96 -17.74 23.28
N ARG A 496 -1.99 -18.80 24.10
CA ARG A 496 -2.44 -20.13 23.65
C ARG A 496 -3.90 -20.15 23.15
N ARG A 497 -4.76 -19.34 23.77
CA ARG A 497 -6.14 -19.11 23.32
C ARG A 497 -6.29 -17.63 22.99
N LYS A 498 -6.92 -17.34 21.87
CA LYS A 498 -7.09 -15.98 21.36
C LYS A 498 -8.58 -15.68 21.22
N SER A 499 -9.02 -14.59 21.83
CA SER A 499 -10.35 -14.03 21.54
C SER A 499 -10.34 -13.32 20.17
N PRO A 500 -11.51 -13.07 19.56
CA PRO A 500 -11.60 -12.24 18.34
C PRO A 500 -10.96 -10.85 18.51
N LEU A 501 -11.11 -10.24 19.69
CA LEU A 501 -10.49 -8.95 20.02
C LEU A 501 -8.95 -9.04 20.00
N GLN A 502 -8.40 -10.10 20.61
CA GLN A 502 -6.96 -10.32 20.62
C GLN A 502 -6.44 -10.59 19.20
N LEU A 503 -7.19 -11.36 18.40
CA LEU A 503 -6.84 -11.59 17.01
C LEU A 503 -6.80 -10.28 16.22
N ALA A 504 -7.81 -9.41 16.37
CA ALA A 504 -7.83 -8.10 15.71
C ALA A 504 -6.64 -7.23 16.15
N ALA A 505 -6.40 -7.11 17.45
CA ALA A 505 -5.30 -6.32 17.99
C ALA A 505 -3.92 -6.84 17.51
N LEU A 506 -3.71 -8.16 17.51
CA LEU A 506 -2.46 -8.77 17.02
C LEU A 506 -2.31 -8.66 15.50
N THR A 507 -3.41 -8.73 14.75
CA THR A 507 -3.41 -8.47 13.30
C THR A 507 -2.98 -7.04 13.00
N ALA A 508 -3.58 -6.05 13.68
CA ALA A 508 -3.19 -4.65 13.54
C ALA A 508 -1.73 -4.41 13.94
N LEU A 509 -1.27 -5.04 15.02
CA LEU A 509 0.13 -4.97 15.47
C LEU A 509 1.10 -5.48 14.41
N LEU A 510 0.82 -6.66 13.84
CA LEU A 510 1.70 -7.28 12.84
C LEU A 510 1.73 -6.47 11.54
N ILE A 511 0.59 -5.95 11.09
CA ILE A 511 0.53 -5.12 9.88
C ILE A 511 1.23 -3.78 10.10
N ALA A 512 0.95 -3.08 11.20
CA ALA A 512 1.64 -1.83 11.53
C ALA A 512 3.14 -2.04 11.77
N GLY A 513 3.53 -3.17 12.36
CA GLY A 513 4.93 -3.59 12.50
C GLY A 513 5.58 -3.84 11.15
N PHE A 514 4.88 -4.47 10.21
CA PHE A 514 5.36 -4.67 8.85
C PHE A 514 5.57 -3.33 8.14
N GLU A 515 4.60 -2.42 8.24
CA GLU A 515 4.71 -1.06 7.68
C GLU A 515 5.90 -0.29 8.27
N ALA A 516 6.16 -0.45 9.57
CA ALA A 516 7.27 0.23 10.24
C ALA A 516 8.66 -0.23 9.75
N VAL A 517 8.78 -1.42 9.17
CA VAL A 517 10.06 -1.96 8.67
C VAL A 517 10.16 -2.01 7.14
N LEU A 518 9.18 -1.43 6.44
CA LEU A 518 9.23 -1.31 4.98
C LEU A 518 10.28 -0.28 4.56
N THR A 519 11.03 -0.58 3.50
CA THR A 519 11.92 0.39 2.85
C THR A 519 11.11 1.49 2.16
N HIS A 520 9.99 1.14 1.55
CA HIS A 520 9.08 2.09 0.92
C HIS A 520 7.75 2.11 1.67
N TRP A 521 7.52 3.15 2.50
CA TRP A 521 6.24 3.37 3.17
C TRP A 521 5.36 4.35 2.39
N SER A 522 4.03 4.24 2.53
CA SER A 522 3.09 5.14 1.86
C SER A 522 1.85 5.37 2.72
N TYR A 523 1.22 6.55 2.61
CA TYR A 523 -0.07 6.85 3.25
C TYR A 523 -1.20 5.93 2.80
N TYR A 524 -1.06 5.28 1.65
CA TYR A 524 -2.00 4.26 1.16
C TYR A 524 -1.99 2.98 1.99
N TYR A 525 -0.96 2.75 2.82
CA TYR A 525 -0.85 1.58 3.67
C TYR A 525 -1.61 1.73 4.98
N ILE A 526 -1.87 2.97 5.44
CA ILE A 526 -2.67 3.22 6.65
C ILE A 526 -4.00 2.44 6.68
N PRO A 527 -4.76 2.30 5.58
CA PRO A 527 -5.93 1.42 5.52
C PRO A 527 -5.66 -0.05 5.83
N TRP A 528 -4.43 -0.56 5.73
CA TRP A 528 -4.13 -1.97 5.95
C TRP A 528 -4.35 -2.42 7.39
N PHE A 529 -3.87 -1.65 8.36
CA PHE A 529 -4.06 -1.95 9.78
C PHE A 529 -5.35 -1.34 10.36
N PHE A 530 -5.89 -0.28 9.74
CA PHE A 530 -6.96 0.55 10.29
C PHE A 530 -8.21 -0.24 10.72
N PRO A 531 -8.78 -1.18 9.95
CA PRO A 531 -9.94 -1.96 10.36
C PRO A 531 -9.73 -2.73 11.65
N PHE A 532 -8.58 -3.38 11.77
CA PHE A 532 -8.25 -4.22 12.91
C PHE A 532 -7.86 -3.39 14.14
N ALA A 533 -7.20 -2.26 13.95
CA ALA A 533 -6.90 -1.32 15.02
C ALA A 533 -8.19 -0.70 15.58
N THR A 534 -9.09 -0.21 14.73
CA THR A 534 -10.36 0.38 15.16
C THR A 534 -11.29 -0.65 15.79
N LEU A 535 -11.33 -1.88 15.27
CA LEU A 535 -12.04 -2.98 15.92
C LEU A 535 -11.48 -3.23 17.34
N ALA A 536 -10.16 -3.24 17.50
CA ALA A 536 -9.52 -3.40 18.80
C ALA A 536 -9.79 -2.23 19.75
N PHE A 537 -9.89 -1.00 19.24
CA PHE A 537 -10.14 0.20 20.04
C PHE A 537 -11.60 0.34 20.48
N PHE A 538 -12.55 -0.05 19.62
CA PHE A 538 -13.97 0.18 19.82
C PHE A 538 -14.76 -1.06 20.27
N ALA A 539 -14.25 -2.28 20.02
CA ALA A 539 -14.91 -3.48 20.49
C ALA A 539 -14.87 -3.54 22.03
N SER A 540 -16.03 -3.55 22.63
CA SER A 540 -16.15 -3.68 24.06
C SER A 540 -15.86 -5.10 24.52
N GLY A 541 -15.22 -5.22 25.68
CA GLY A 541 -15.11 -6.50 26.41
C GLY A 541 -16.46 -6.97 26.98
N SER A 542 -17.59 -6.55 26.41
CA SER A 542 -18.92 -7.04 26.78
C SER A 542 -19.09 -8.47 26.26
N GLY A 543 -19.70 -9.32 27.10
CA GLY A 543 -19.92 -10.75 26.97
C GLY A 543 -20.16 -11.40 25.59
N ALA A 544 -20.50 -10.65 24.54
CA ALA A 544 -20.70 -11.18 23.19
C ALA A 544 -19.40 -11.70 22.54
N LEU A 545 -18.26 -11.05 22.80
CA LEU A 545 -16.93 -11.57 22.36
C LEU A 545 -16.43 -12.70 23.29
N ALA A 546 -16.95 -12.78 24.51
CA ALA A 546 -16.66 -13.85 25.46
C ALA A 546 -17.69 -15.00 25.36
N SER A 547 -18.96 -14.71 25.08
CA SER A 547 -20.04 -15.72 25.02
C SER A 547 -20.02 -16.56 23.75
N ALA A 548 -19.43 -16.12 22.65
CA ALA A 548 -19.15 -16.99 21.51
C ALA A 548 -18.21 -18.17 21.86
N GLN A 549 -17.56 -18.12 23.01
CA GLN A 549 -16.75 -19.22 23.54
C GLN A 549 -17.47 -20.09 24.59
N SER A 550 -18.47 -19.57 25.33
CA SER A 550 -19.12 -20.34 26.40
C SER A 550 -20.23 -21.26 25.88
N THR A 551 -20.93 -20.90 24.83
CA THR A 551 -22.03 -21.71 24.27
C THR A 551 -21.58 -22.94 23.47
N ARG A 552 -20.27 -23.13 23.24
CA ARG A 552 -19.73 -24.33 22.60
C ARG A 552 -18.81 -25.18 23.47
N GLY A 553 -18.50 -24.73 24.67
CA GLY A 553 -17.77 -25.53 25.65
C GLY A 553 -18.63 -26.63 26.31
N ASP A 554 -19.93 -26.45 26.31
CA ASP A 554 -20.89 -27.40 26.92
C ASP A 554 -21.42 -28.46 25.94
N GLU A 555 -21.25 -28.28 24.62
CA GLU A 555 -21.66 -29.29 23.62
C GLU A 555 -20.56 -30.34 23.32
N ASP A 556 -19.30 -30.09 23.63
CA ASP A 556 -18.20 -31.04 23.37
C ASP A 556 -17.85 -31.94 24.60
N VAL A 557 -18.65 -31.92 25.67
CA VAL A 557 -18.45 -32.80 26.86
C VAL A 557 -19.50 -33.91 26.91
N GLY A 558 -20.36 -34.01 25.91
CA GLY A 558 -21.50 -34.94 25.87
C GLY A 558 -21.53 -35.94 24.69
N GLU A 559 -20.39 -36.30 24.06
CA GLU A 559 -20.28 -37.49 23.18
C GLU A 559 -18.95 -38.19 23.33
#